data_3682111b7851a5b2ef84cf2bf2a3d7f1
#
_entry.id   3682111b7851a5b2ef84cf2bf2a3d7f1
#
_cell.length_a   1.000
_cell.length_b   1.000
_cell.length_c   1.000
_cell.angle_alpha   90.00
_cell.angle_beta   90.00
_cell.angle_gamma   90.00
#
_symmetry.space_group_name_H-M   'P 1'
#
loop_
_entity.id
_entity.type
_entity.pdbx_description
1 polymer ?
#
loop_
_entity_poly.entity_id
_entity_poly.type
_entity_poly.pdbx_seq_one_letter_code
_entity_poly.pdbx_strand_id
1 'polypeptide(L)'
;MADKTAEKTKKLFDTVSKTENRTQWEYINQKGYDFAHDNQLTANTPRWQAVGAEGSDSEVAAVFSDIADYIWNNSSGNVLIANAINDSITKSIGYIVVTSSSDSDNGMGDVIIQQPDPFDVYVDPKSRDILFRDASFIMVRKIMKKGHLKSIFPDMKRKINSASGSHFTEDTYSEKTFDNDRKDFHYKDITSIGFDKMDEMIDYYENYEAVKVPFMNVVYQIPPDPQAIQEISARVKEIMLETKREMDVELEEQQIQMNEGLEQGKMTRARYELELDRTKKEMAQQLESMQRQYMSEFQSEITQVENKLVSEKEFNILMESDDFKRNVVDALRFHKQRIKLTCVVGDKTLYSKILPLEQYPIIPLHYKWTGTPYPISAVSPLIGKQKELNKAHQLMVHNASLGSSLRWTYEEGAIDTDYWEQYSSAPGALLPRRPGFEDPKPVLPFQL
;
A
#
# COMPACT_ATOMS: atom_id res chain seq x y z
N MET A 1 23.19 56.77 -9.74
CA MET A 1 22.43 55.77 -10.53
C MET A 1 23.24 54.48 -10.77
N ALA A 2 24.53 54.55 -10.94
CA ALA A 2 25.39 53.36 -11.14
C ALA A 2 25.42 52.37 -9.97
N ASP A 3 25.36 52.87 -8.74
CA ASP A 3 25.40 52.04 -7.52
C ASP A 3 24.17 51.12 -7.38
N LYS A 4 22.98 51.59 -7.78
CA LYS A 4 21.74 50.76 -7.74
C LYS A 4 21.71 49.66 -8.80
N THR A 5 22.43 49.86 -9.91
CA THR A 5 22.56 48.88 -10.98
C THR A 5 23.55 47.77 -10.60
N ALA A 6 24.67 48.14 -9.96
CA ALA A 6 25.66 47.22 -9.45
C ALA A 6 25.08 46.34 -8.31
N GLU A 7 24.28 46.94 -7.43
CA GLU A 7 23.60 46.21 -6.36
C GLU A 7 22.50 45.28 -6.88
N LYS A 8 21.78 45.68 -7.96
CA LYS A 8 20.81 44.80 -8.63
C LYS A 8 21.49 43.65 -9.37
N THR A 9 22.63 43.90 -10.05
CA THR A 9 23.41 42.85 -10.69
C THR A 9 24.00 41.89 -9.67
N LYS A 10 24.54 42.41 -8.54
CA LYS A 10 25.03 41.56 -7.45
C LYS A 10 23.93 40.73 -6.81
N LYS A 11 22.75 41.28 -6.59
CA LYS A 11 21.56 40.52 -6.13
C LYS A 11 21.07 39.48 -7.17
N LEU A 12 21.16 39.80 -8.45
CA LEU A 12 20.88 38.81 -9.54
C LEU A 12 21.94 37.71 -9.56
N PHE A 13 23.21 38.04 -9.40
CA PHE A 13 24.30 37.08 -9.30
C PHE A 13 24.19 36.20 -8.06
N ASP A 14 23.88 36.79 -6.90
CA ASP A 14 23.64 36.03 -5.66
C ASP A 14 22.38 35.18 -5.74
N THR A 15 21.37 35.60 -6.50
CA THR A 15 20.16 34.82 -6.76
C THR A 15 20.44 33.70 -7.74
N VAL A 16 21.24 33.92 -8.77
CA VAL A 16 21.66 32.92 -9.75
C VAL A 16 22.61 31.90 -9.09
N SER A 17 23.56 32.31 -8.27
CA SER A 17 24.48 31.42 -7.55
C SER A 17 23.75 30.62 -6.45
N LYS A 18 22.73 31.21 -5.80
CA LYS A 18 21.85 30.47 -4.89
C LYS A 18 20.92 29.51 -5.60
N THR A 19 20.48 29.84 -6.83
CA THR A 19 19.72 28.89 -7.69
C THR A 19 20.62 27.82 -8.28
N GLU A 20 21.91 28.05 -8.45
CA GLU A 20 22.87 27.01 -8.85
C GLU A 20 23.07 25.93 -7.78
N ASN A 21 22.88 26.27 -6.48
CA ASN A 21 22.86 25.30 -5.37
C ASN A 21 21.48 24.70 -5.09
N ARG A 22 20.41 25.24 -5.64
CA ARG A 22 19.12 24.55 -5.70
C ARG A 22 19.28 23.42 -6.68
N THR A 23 19.15 22.24 -6.16
CA THR A 23 19.34 20.97 -6.85
C THR A 23 18.81 21.06 -8.27
N GLN A 24 19.61 20.63 -9.22
CA GLN A 24 19.30 20.55 -10.65
C GLN A 24 17.93 19.87 -10.94
N TRP A 25 17.38 19.21 -9.98
CA TRP A 25 16.05 18.58 -9.93
C TRP A 25 14.90 19.58 -9.95
N GLU A 26 14.96 20.66 -9.16
CA GLU A 26 13.89 21.66 -9.13
C GLU A 26 13.78 22.41 -10.46
N TYR A 27 14.90 22.62 -11.15
CA TYR A 27 14.90 23.32 -12.42
C TYR A 27 14.31 22.48 -13.57
N ILE A 28 14.56 21.18 -13.58
CA ILE A 28 13.96 20.23 -14.53
C ILE A 28 12.48 20.04 -14.22
N ASN A 29 12.09 19.96 -12.95
CA ASN A 29 10.71 19.84 -12.49
C ASN A 29 9.86 21.07 -12.82
N GLN A 30 10.41 22.28 -12.71
CA GLN A 30 9.64 23.51 -12.87
C GLN A 30 9.31 23.94 -14.31
N LYS A 31 9.97 23.42 -15.34
CA LYS A 31 9.83 24.01 -16.69
C LYS A 31 9.58 23.12 -17.88
N GLY A 32 9.63 21.82 -17.81
CA GLY A 32 9.49 21.05 -19.04
C GLY A 32 8.77 19.71 -18.93
N TYR A 33 8.97 18.99 -17.86
CA TYR A 33 8.42 17.65 -17.71
C TYR A 33 7.03 17.64 -17.04
N ASP A 34 6.81 18.56 -16.09
CA ASP A 34 5.58 18.60 -15.30
C ASP A 34 4.34 18.86 -16.18
N PHE A 35 4.47 19.70 -17.20
CA PHE A 35 3.30 20.13 -17.97
C PHE A 35 2.81 19.13 -19.02
N ALA A 36 3.68 18.34 -19.62
CA ALA A 36 3.31 17.42 -20.70
C ALA A 36 2.97 16.01 -20.19
N HIS A 37 3.72 15.52 -19.20
CA HIS A 37 3.52 14.17 -18.66
C HIS A 37 2.45 14.10 -17.58
N ASP A 38 2.38 15.07 -16.67
CA ASP A 38 1.34 15.09 -15.64
C ASP A 38 -0.05 15.18 -16.24
N ASN A 39 -0.25 16.01 -17.24
CA ASN A 39 -1.54 16.15 -17.90
C ASN A 39 -1.99 14.91 -18.68
N GLN A 40 -1.07 14.10 -19.21
CA GLN A 40 -1.44 12.89 -19.93
C GLN A 40 -1.69 11.69 -18.99
N LEU A 41 -0.87 11.53 -17.96
CA LEU A 41 -0.97 10.40 -17.03
C LEU A 41 -2.07 10.60 -16.00
N THR A 42 -2.37 11.86 -15.65
CA THR A 42 -3.41 12.20 -14.67
C THR A 42 -4.75 12.60 -15.29
N ALA A 43 -4.83 12.70 -16.62
CA ALA A 43 -6.07 13.07 -17.35
C ALA A 43 -7.21 12.08 -17.10
N ASN A 44 -6.90 10.82 -16.89
CA ASN A 44 -7.86 9.77 -16.58
C ASN A 44 -7.74 9.38 -15.11
N THR A 45 -8.70 9.78 -14.31
CA THR A 45 -8.79 9.34 -12.91
C THR A 45 -9.15 7.85 -12.87
N PRO A 46 -8.41 7.05 -12.09
CA PRO A 46 -8.75 5.65 -11.91
C PRO A 46 -10.13 5.51 -11.25
N ARG A 47 -10.94 4.61 -11.76
CA ARG A 47 -12.23 4.24 -11.18
C ARG A 47 -12.16 2.80 -10.69
N TRP A 48 -12.74 2.58 -9.54
CA TRP A 48 -12.78 1.27 -8.89
C TRP A 48 -14.18 0.68 -9.08
N GLN A 49 -14.22 -0.58 -9.45
CA GLN A 49 -15.47 -1.31 -9.51
C GLN A 49 -15.24 -2.71 -8.96
N ALA A 50 -15.94 -3.05 -7.90
CA ALA A 50 -16.00 -4.43 -7.43
C ALA A 50 -16.94 -5.22 -8.33
N VAL A 51 -16.54 -6.44 -8.65
CA VAL A 51 -17.35 -7.38 -9.46
C VAL A 51 -17.58 -8.61 -8.61
N GLY A 52 -18.84 -9.02 -8.48
CA GLY A 52 -19.20 -10.25 -7.78
C GLY A 52 -18.65 -11.48 -8.51
N ALA A 53 -18.09 -12.43 -7.77
CA ALA A 53 -17.63 -13.70 -8.32
C ALA A 53 -18.81 -14.62 -8.67
N GLU A 54 -19.89 -14.54 -7.91
CA GLU A 54 -21.13 -15.29 -8.10
C GLU A 54 -22.31 -14.34 -8.33
N GLY A 55 -23.38 -14.82 -8.95
CA GLY A 55 -24.55 -13.99 -9.28
C GLY A 55 -25.27 -13.40 -8.05
N SER A 56 -25.13 -14.04 -6.88
CA SER A 56 -25.70 -13.59 -5.60
C SER A 56 -24.92 -12.40 -4.99
N ASP A 57 -23.68 -12.16 -5.42
CA ASP A 57 -22.78 -11.19 -4.81
C ASP A 57 -22.85 -9.79 -5.44
N SER A 58 -23.76 -9.57 -6.39
CA SER A 58 -23.84 -8.31 -7.14
C SER A 58 -24.19 -7.10 -6.26
N GLU A 59 -25.08 -7.27 -5.27
CA GLU A 59 -25.45 -6.22 -4.33
C GLU A 59 -24.28 -5.89 -3.38
N VAL A 60 -23.60 -6.92 -2.90
CA VAL A 60 -22.42 -6.78 -2.04
C VAL A 60 -21.29 -6.08 -2.80
N ALA A 61 -21.07 -6.43 -4.07
CA ALA A 61 -20.08 -5.79 -4.92
C ALA A 61 -20.38 -4.30 -5.16
N ALA A 62 -21.65 -3.92 -5.33
CA ALA A 62 -22.06 -2.53 -5.44
C ALA A 62 -21.71 -1.74 -4.17
N VAL A 63 -22.01 -2.27 -2.99
CA VAL A 63 -21.67 -1.65 -1.70
C VAL A 63 -20.16 -1.48 -1.55
N PHE A 64 -19.35 -2.47 -1.93
CA PHE A 64 -17.88 -2.34 -1.91
C PHE A 64 -17.37 -1.27 -2.88
N SER A 65 -18.00 -1.11 -4.05
CA SER A 65 -17.65 -0.03 -4.99
C SER A 65 -17.91 1.35 -4.38
N ASP A 66 -19.08 1.52 -3.75
CA ASP A 66 -19.46 2.78 -3.10
C ASP A 66 -18.52 3.12 -1.92
N ILE A 67 -18.14 2.11 -1.12
CA ILE A 67 -17.16 2.27 -0.03
C ILE A 67 -15.78 2.70 -0.59
N ALA A 68 -15.32 2.07 -1.67
CA ALA A 68 -14.05 2.42 -2.29
C ALA A 68 -14.06 3.87 -2.82
N ASP A 69 -15.15 4.28 -3.48
CA ASP A 69 -15.33 5.66 -3.96
C ASP A 69 -15.40 6.67 -2.80
N TYR A 70 -16.06 6.31 -1.70
CA TYR A 70 -16.08 7.13 -0.49
C TYR A 70 -14.67 7.35 0.07
N ILE A 71 -13.91 6.26 0.31
CA ILE A 71 -12.53 6.32 0.83
C ILE A 71 -11.64 7.16 -0.09
N TRP A 72 -11.76 6.95 -1.40
CA TRP A 72 -11.00 7.69 -2.41
C TRP A 72 -11.28 9.19 -2.36
N ASN A 73 -12.54 9.58 -2.33
CA ASN A 73 -12.95 10.98 -2.28
C ASN A 73 -12.60 11.63 -0.94
N ASN A 74 -12.83 10.93 0.17
CA ASN A 74 -12.52 11.43 1.51
C ASN A 74 -11.00 11.68 1.69
N SER A 75 -10.17 10.83 1.08
CA SER A 75 -8.70 10.96 1.12
C SER A 75 -8.13 11.89 0.05
N SER A 76 -8.97 12.53 -0.79
CA SER A 76 -8.50 13.32 -1.96
C SER A 76 -7.62 12.49 -2.92
N GLY A 77 -8.00 11.25 -3.20
CA GLY A 77 -7.23 10.25 -3.92
C GLY A 77 -6.67 10.71 -5.27
N ASN A 78 -7.42 11.55 -6.00
CA ASN A 78 -6.96 12.11 -7.29
C ASN A 78 -5.70 12.97 -7.14
N VAL A 79 -5.60 13.75 -6.05
CA VAL A 79 -4.41 14.57 -5.77
C VAL A 79 -3.24 13.68 -5.34
N LEU A 80 -3.51 12.68 -4.50
CA LEU A 80 -2.48 11.77 -4.03
C LEU A 80 -1.88 10.94 -5.16
N ILE A 81 -2.72 10.42 -6.08
CA ILE A 81 -2.21 9.65 -7.22
C ILE A 81 -1.41 10.53 -8.18
N ALA A 82 -1.85 11.77 -8.44
CA ALA A 82 -1.11 12.71 -9.28
C ALA A 82 0.28 12.99 -8.68
N ASN A 83 0.36 13.26 -7.39
CA ASN A 83 1.62 13.48 -6.69
C ASN A 83 2.51 12.21 -6.71
N ALA A 84 1.94 11.02 -6.49
CA ALA A 84 2.70 9.76 -6.54
C ALA A 84 3.23 9.46 -7.95
N ILE A 85 2.48 9.81 -9.01
CA ILE A 85 2.93 9.73 -10.40
C ILE A 85 4.09 10.71 -10.63
N ASN A 86 3.97 11.95 -10.19
CA ASN A 86 5.04 12.93 -10.29
C ASN A 86 6.31 12.45 -9.54
N ASP A 87 6.17 11.92 -8.34
CA ASP A 87 7.28 11.31 -7.62
C ASP A 87 7.91 10.13 -8.40
N SER A 88 7.11 9.31 -9.07
CA SER A 88 7.62 8.21 -9.89
C SER A 88 8.44 8.69 -11.07
N ILE A 89 8.03 9.77 -11.73
CA ILE A 89 8.75 10.38 -12.86
C ILE A 89 10.06 10.99 -12.39
N THR A 90 10.02 11.74 -11.31
CA THR A 90 11.17 12.54 -10.82
C THR A 90 12.12 11.74 -9.95
N LYS A 91 11.58 11.04 -8.94
CA LYS A 91 12.32 10.29 -7.91
C LYS A 91 12.43 8.80 -8.22
N SER A 92 11.93 8.35 -9.37
CA SER A 92 11.89 6.97 -9.88
C SER A 92 10.78 6.08 -9.35
N ILE A 93 10.23 6.36 -8.19
CA ILE A 93 9.16 5.59 -7.54
C ILE A 93 8.28 6.55 -6.74
N GLY A 94 6.98 6.35 -6.80
CA GLY A 94 5.99 6.95 -5.91
C GLY A 94 5.37 5.87 -5.04
N TYR A 95 4.78 6.24 -3.92
CA TYR A 95 4.11 5.31 -3.01
C TYR A 95 2.73 5.82 -2.64
N ILE A 96 1.81 4.87 -2.52
CA ILE A 96 0.50 5.08 -1.91
C ILE A 96 0.39 4.10 -0.73
N VAL A 97 -0.04 4.59 0.42
CA VAL A 97 -0.24 3.79 1.62
C VAL A 97 -1.71 3.84 2.01
N VAL A 98 -2.30 2.66 2.20
CA VAL A 98 -3.64 2.53 2.74
C VAL A 98 -3.52 2.21 4.23
N THR A 99 -4.00 3.10 5.08
CA THR A 99 -3.91 2.96 6.54
C THR A 99 -5.23 3.32 7.21
N SER A 100 -5.31 3.15 8.51
CA SER A 100 -6.47 3.58 9.30
C SER A 100 -6.10 4.78 10.17
N SER A 101 -6.98 5.76 10.25
CA SER A 101 -6.89 6.86 11.20
C SER A 101 -7.77 6.58 12.40
N SER A 102 -7.20 6.61 13.60
CA SER A 102 -7.96 6.44 14.84
C SER A 102 -8.73 7.69 15.25
N ASP A 103 -8.38 8.84 14.68
CA ASP A 103 -8.97 10.14 15.05
C ASP A 103 -10.21 10.47 14.21
N SER A 104 -10.42 9.71 13.12
CA SER A 104 -11.56 9.87 12.24
C SER A 104 -12.82 9.24 12.85
N ASP A 105 -13.99 9.71 12.41
CA ASP A 105 -15.31 9.20 12.82
C ASP A 105 -15.48 9.09 14.35
N ASN A 106 -15.20 10.19 15.06
CA ASN A 106 -15.34 10.29 16.51
C ASN A 106 -14.59 9.19 17.30
N GLY A 107 -13.47 8.71 16.77
CA GLY A 107 -12.66 7.66 17.39
C GLY A 107 -13.04 6.23 16.97
N MET A 108 -14.01 6.06 16.09
CA MET A 108 -14.35 4.75 15.50
C MET A 108 -13.28 4.29 14.50
N GLY A 109 -12.56 5.24 13.91
CA GLY A 109 -11.55 5.02 12.91
C GLY A 109 -12.12 4.95 11.49
N ASP A 110 -11.34 5.44 10.53
CA ASP A 110 -11.69 5.37 9.11
C ASP A 110 -10.47 4.92 8.31
N VAL A 111 -10.71 4.37 7.13
CA VAL A 111 -9.65 4.02 6.18
C VAL A 111 -9.26 5.28 5.42
N ILE A 112 -7.97 5.59 5.41
CA ILE A 112 -7.41 6.74 4.72
C ILE A 112 -6.29 6.32 3.78
N ILE A 113 -6.13 7.07 2.70
CA ILE A 113 -5.04 6.92 1.74
C ILE A 113 -4.04 8.04 2.01
N GLN A 114 -2.76 7.70 2.06
CA GLN A 114 -1.65 8.64 2.27
C GLN A 114 -0.58 8.43 1.21
N GLN A 115 0.17 9.48 0.93
CA GLN A 115 1.34 9.44 0.07
C GLN A 115 2.58 9.78 0.90
N PRO A 116 3.42 8.82 1.26
CA PRO A 116 4.71 9.08 1.88
C PRO A 116 5.71 9.57 0.82
N ASP A 117 6.69 10.36 1.26
CA ASP A 117 7.82 10.70 0.40
C ASP A 117 8.63 9.42 0.10
N PRO A 118 9.00 9.17 -1.16
CA PRO A 118 9.81 8.00 -1.53
C PRO A 118 11.13 7.88 -0.77
N PHE A 119 11.72 8.98 -0.33
CA PHE A 119 12.95 8.97 0.47
C PHE A 119 12.74 8.55 1.93
N ASP A 120 11.50 8.50 2.38
CA ASP A 120 11.13 8.04 3.70
C ASP A 120 10.68 6.57 3.73
N VAL A 121 10.65 5.90 2.56
CA VAL A 121 10.26 4.49 2.43
C VAL A 121 11.49 3.64 2.13
N TYR A 122 11.76 2.68 3.00
CA TYR A 122 12.87 1.73 2.89
C TYR A 122 12.34 0.33 2.63
N VAL A 123 12.74 -0.24 1.51
CA VAL A 123 12.29 -1.58 1.07
C VAL A 123 13.46 -2.55 1.15
N ASP A 124 13.18 -3.82 1.39
CA ASP A 124 14.16 -4.90 1.35
C ASP A 124 14.87 -4.92 -0.01
N PRO A 125 16.22 -4.72 -0.06
CA PRO A 125 16.97 -4.70 -1.32
C PRO A 125 16.93 -6.02 -2.09
N LYS A 126 16.52 -7.11 -1.43
CA LYS A 126 16.43 -8.43 -2.04
C LYS A 126 15.14 -8.65 -2.83
N SER A 127 14.15 -7.80 -2.65
CA SER A 127 12.88 -7.90 -3.36
C SER A 127 13.08 -7.82 -4.88
N ARG A 128 12.34 -8.65 -5.60
CA ARG A 128 12.35 -8.72 -7.07
C ARG A 128 10.93 -8.66 -7.65
N ASP A 129 9.92 -8.62 -6.82
CA ASP A 129 8.53 -8.43 -7.24
C ASP A 129 8.22 -6.93 -7.37
N ILE A 130 7.53 -6.56 -8.43
CA ILE A 130 7.12 -5.17 -8.72
C ILE A 130 6.22 -4.57 -7.63
N LEU A 131 5.46 -5.40 -6.91
CA LEU A 131 4.60 -5.01 -5.79
C LEU A 131 5.21 -5.32 -4.42
N PHE A 132 6.48 -5.71 -4.37
CA PHE A 132 7.22 -6.05 -3.15
C PHE A 132 6.60 -7.17 -2.29
N ARG A 133 5.82 -8.08 -2.90
CA ARG A 133 5.20 -9.19 -2.17
C ARG A 133 6.21 -10.19 -1.61
N ASP A 134 7.40 -10.24 -2.18
CA ASP A 134 8.53 -11.06 -1.77
C ASP A 134 9.47 -10.37 -0.76
N ALA A 135 9.24 -9.07 -0.49
CA ALA A 135 10.05 -8.34 0.47
C ALA A 135 9.87 -8.89 1.88
N SER A 136 10.97 -8.97 2.64
CA SER A 136 10.92 -9.38 4.05
C SER A 136 10.38 -8.26 4.94
N PHE A 137 10.63 -7.01 4.58
CA PHE A 137 10.16 -5.83 5.31
C PHE A 137 9.99 -4.62 4.38
N ILE A 138 9.11 -3.72 4.77
CA ILE A 138 9.03 -2.35 4.26
C ILE A 138 8.92 -1.43 5.48
N MET A 139 9.75 -0.40 5.53
CA MET A 139 9.78 0.55 6.64
C MET A 139 9.48 1.96 6.14
N VAL A 140 8.60 2.66 6.83
CA VAL A 140 8.23 4.05 6.55
C VAL A 140 8.70 4.93 7.71
N ARG A 141 9.53 5.92 7.40
CA ARG A 141 9.95 6.95 8.35
C ARG A 141 8.95 8.09 8.34
N LYS A 142 8.61 8.58 9.50
CA LYS A 142 7.79 9.78 9.71
C LYS A 142 8.48 10.68 10.72
N ILE A 143 8.57 11.97 10.41
CA ILE A 143 9.10 12.95 11.34
C ILE A 143 7.94 13.54 12.13
N MET A 144 7.93 13.35 13.43
CA MET A 144 6.82 13.75 14.30
C MET A 144 7.30 14.52 15.51
N LYS A 145 6.44 15.41 16.02
CA LYS A 145 6.68 16.09 17.30
C LYS A 145 6.55 15.11 18.46
N LYS A 146 7.48 15.13 19.42
CA LYS A 146 7.40 14.28 20.62
C LYS A 146 6.08 14.44 21.38
N GLY A 147 5.54 15.67 21.42
CA GLY A 147 4.24 15.95 22.03
C GLY A 147 3.11 15.17 21.37
N HIS A 148 3.05 15.19 20.03
CA HIS A 148 2.04 14.46 19.27
C HIS A 148 2.17 12.94 19.42
N LEU A 149 3.41 12.42 19.38
CA LEU A 149 3.67 11.00 19.58
C LEU A 149 3.23 10.50 20.97
N LYS A 150 3.34 11.35 22.00
CA LYS A 150 2.84 11.04 23.36
C LYS A 150 1.32 11.05 23.46
N SER A 151 0.63 11.77 22.59
CA SER A 151 -0.84 11.71 22.51
C SER A 151 -1.30 10.42 21.84
N ILE A 152 -0.59 9.95 20.81
CA ILE A 152 -0.90 8.67 20.14
C ILE A 152 -0.59 7.48 21.06
N PHE A 153 0.52 7.52 21.80
CA PHE A 153 0.95 6.43 22.68
C PHE A 153 1.04 6.87 24.14
N PRO A 154 -0.10 7.09 24.84
CA PRO A 154 -0.11 7.63 26.19
C PRO A 154 0.62 6.75 27.22
N ASP A 155 0.60 5.43 27.03
CA ASP A 155 1.25 4.47 27.95
C ASP A 155 2.78 4.43 27.77
N MET A 156 3.29 4.92 26.65
CA MET A 156 4.71 4.85 26.29
C MET A 156 5.47 6.18 26.49
N LYS A 157 4.88 7.17 27.18
CA LYS A 157 5.47 8.50 27.39
C LYS A 157 6.91 8.46 27.94
N ARG A 158 7.21 7.54 28.85
CA ARG A 158 8.55 7.37 29.42
C ARG A 158 9.57 6.93 28.37
N LYS A 159 9.18 5.98 27.50
CA LYS A 159 10.05 5.48 26.40
C LYS A 159 10.31 6.59 25.39
N ILE A 160 9.28 7.35 25.00
CA ILE A 160 9.39 8.46 24.05
C ILE A 160 10.30 9.56 24.59
N ASN A 161 10.22 9.87 25.89
CA ASN A 161 11.12 10.87 26.51
C ASN A 161 12.57 10.41 26.55
N SER A 162 12.84 9.12 26.79
CA SER A 162 14.17 8.56 26.89
C SER A 162 14.76 8.14 25.54
N ALA A 163 13.97 8.16 24.47
CA ALA A 163 14.46 7.83 23.14
C ALA A 163 15.51 8.85 22.70
N SER A 164 16.74 8.36 22.51
CA SER A 164 17.84 9.09 21.93
C SER A 164 17.68 9.08 20.41
N GLY A 165 17.69 10.20 19.81
CA GLY A 165 17.50 10.36 18.38
C GLY A 165 16.64 11.58 18.10
N SER A 166 17.16 12.75 18.54
CA SER A 166 16.71 13.97 17.90
C SER A 166 17.21 13.89 16.46
N HIS A 167 16.30 14.09 15.55
CA HIS A 167 16.58 14.10 14.12
C HIS A 167 17.67 15.10 13.72
N PHE A 168 18.02 16.00 14.63
CA PHE A 168 18.92 17.13 14.46
C PHE A 168 20.11 17.04 15.43
N THR A 169 21.09 16.22 15.10
CA THR A 169 22.44 16.38 15.61
C THR A 169 23.21 17.25 14.64
N GLU A 170 24.02 18.20 15.18
CA GLU A 170 24.84 19.12 14.39
C GLU A 170 25.74 18.42 13.36
N ASP A 171 26.08 17.16 13.58
CA ASP A 171 26.93 16.35 12.71
C ASP A 171 26.25 15.93 11.38
N THR A 172 24.93 16.00 11.28
CA THR A 172 24.19 15.64 10.07
C THR A 172 24.21 16.75 9.01
N TYR A 173 24.69 17.93 9.36
CA TYR A 173 24.77 19.09 8.45
C TYR A 173 25.87 19.02 7.40
N SER A 174 26.81 18.06 7.51
CA SER A 174 27.98 18.02 6.63
C SER A 174 27.72 17.32 5.29
N GLU A 175 26.69 16.52 5.15
CA GLU A 175 26.35 15.87 3.89
C GLU A 175 25.23 16.63 3.16
N LYS A 176 25.58 17.22 2.03
CA LYS A 176 24.67 17.91 1.10
C LYS A 176 23.77 16.92 0.39
N THR A 177 22.91 16.22 1.12
CA THR A 177 21.87 15.38 0.55
C THR A 177 20.57 16.17 0.43
N PHE A 178 19.74 15.79 -0.53
CA PHE A 178 18.41 16.34 -0.76
C PHE A 178 17.54 16.38 0.51
N ASP A 179 17.78 15.42 1.39
CA ASP A 179 17.14 15.28 2.69
C ASP A 179 17.52 16.40 3.68
N ASN A 180 18.73 16.98 3.56
CA ASN A 180 19.17 18.07 4.40
C ASN A 180 18.50 19.40 4.07
N ASP A 181 18.24 19.69 2.79
CA ASP A 181 17.55 20.91 2.37
C ASP A 181 16.11 20.93 2.88
N ARG A 182 15.45 19.77 2.91
CA ARG A 182 14.10 19.62 3.47
C ARG A 182 14.08 19.75 5.01
N LYS A 183 15.10 19.22 5.68
CA LYS A 183 15.31 19.37 7.13
C LYS A 183 15.58 20.81 7.52
N ASP A 184 16.43 21.49 6.77
CA ASP A 184 16.80 22.86 6.99
C ASP A 184 15.62 23.84 6.89
N PHE A 185 14.70 23.59 5.96
CA PHE A 185 13.52 24.43 5.80
C PHE A 185 12.59 24.38 7.03
N HIS A 186 12.36 23.19 7.57
CA HIS A 186 11.52 23.05 8.77
C HIS A 186 12.21 23.44 10.07
N TYR A 187 13.52 23.27 10.16
CA TYR A 187 14.26 23.52 11.40
C TYR A 187 14.53 25.01 11.62
N LYS A 188 14.93 25.76 10.61
CA LYS A 188 15.22 27.20 10.75
C LYS A 188 13.96 27.99 11.10
N ASP A 189 12.81 27.62 10.58
CA ASP A 189 11.55 28.28 10.93
C ASP A 189 11.10 27.97 12.36
N ILE A 190 11.38 26.77 12.86
CA ILE A 190 10.96 26.32 14.19
C ILE A 190 11.89 26.84 15.28
N THR A 191 13.21 26.88 15.06
CA THR A 191 14.18 27.35 16.08
C THR A 191 14.17 28.86 16.26
N SER A 192 13.76 29.63 15.25
CA SER A 192 13.64 31.07 15.33
C SER A 192 12.50 31.55 16.24
N ILE A 193 11.57 30.69 16.60
CA ILE A 193 10.33 31.02 17.33
C ILE A 193 10.41 30.63 18.83
N GLY A 194 11.52 30.05 19.31
CA GLY A 194 11.74 29.78 20.75
C GLY A 194 10.81 28.69 21.33
N PHE A 195 10.63 27.59 20.65
CA PHE A 195 9.80 26.50 21.12
C PHE A 195 10.41 25.74 22.30
N ASP A 196 9.58 25.47 23.31
CA ASP A 196 9.88 24.60 24.44
C ASP A 196 10.35 23.21 24.02
N LYS A 197 11.12 22.51 24.86
CA LYS A 197 11.57 21.12 24.68
C LYS A 197 10.47 20.10 24.36
N MET A 198 9.19 20.47 24.44
CA MET A 198 8.03 19.63 24.06
C MET A 198 7.87 19.50 22.54
N ASP A 199 8.40 20.42 21.75
CA ASP A 199 8.26 20.44 20.29
C ASP A 199 9.46 19.80 19.55
N GLU A 200 10.29 19.07 20.28
CA GLU A 200 11.41 18.33 19.68
C GLU A 200 10.89 17.33 18.64
N MET A 201 11.37 17.46 17.41
CA MET A 201 11.05 16.52 16.34
C MET A 201 11.84 15.22 16.53
N ILE A 202 11.19 14.09 16.26
CA ILE A 202 11.82 12.79 16.38
C ILE A 202 11.42 11.90 15.21
N ASP A 203 12.35 11.05 14.79
CA ASP A 203 12.07 10.03 13.77
C ASP A 203 11.24 8.89 14.37
N TYR A 204 10.10 8.65 13.76
CA TYR A 204 9.19 7.56 14.04
C TYR A 204 9.16 6.61 12.85
N TYR A 205 9.38 5.34 13.10
CA TYR A 205 9.43 4.32 12.08
C TYR A 205 8.26 3.34 12.22
N GLU A 206 7.57 3.12 11.13
CA GLU A 206 6.60 2.03 10.99
C GLU A 206 7.24 0.92 10.16
N ASN A 207 7.59 -0.17 10.80
CA ASN A 207 8.16 -1.34 10.14
C ASN A 207 7.07 -2.38 9.91
N TYR A 208 6.85 -2.70 8.65
CA TYR A 208 5.95 -3.74 8.18
C TYR A 208 6.79 -4.97 7.81
N GLU A 209 6.60 -6.08 8.49
CA GLU A 209 7.36 -7.31 8.33
C GLU A 209 6.43 -8.46 7.92
N ALA A 210 6.82 -9.22 6.88
CA ALA A 210 6.08 -10.40 6.46
C ALA A 210 6.38 -11.57 7.40
N VAL A 211 5.38 -12.05 8.13
CA VAL A 211 5.49 -13.16 9.07
C VAL A 211 4.55 -14.29 8.68
N LYS A 212 4.99 -15.53 8.84
CA LYS A 212 4.15 -16.72 8.63
C LYS A 212 3.48 -17.08 9.95
N VAL A 213 2.15 -16.99 9.97
CA VAL A 213 1.33 -17.32 11.14
C VAL A 213 0.61 -18.63 10.87
N PRO A 214 0.59 -19.57 11.84
CA PRO A 214 -0.15 -20.80 11.70
C PRO A 214 -1.65 -20.55 11.81
N PHE A 215 -2.39 -21.11 10.86
CA PHE A 215 -3.83 -21.14 10.78
C PHE A 215 -4.33 -22.57 10.65
N MET A 216 -5.56 -22.79 11.07
CA MET A 216 -6.30 -24.03 10.93
C MET A 216 -7.49 -23.81 10.00
N ASN A 217 -7.57 -24.60 8.93
CA ASN A 217 -8.79 -24.70 8.15
C ASN A 217 -9.60 -25.84 8.77
N VAL A 218 -10.71 -25.47 9.39
CA VAL A 218 -11.56 -26.40 10.13
C VAL A 218 -12.82 -26.64 9.35
N VAL A 219 -13.03 -27.90 9.01
CA VAL A 219 -14.27 -28.38 8.43
C VAL A 219 -15.14 -28.87 9.59
N TYR A 220 -16.26 -28.21 9.83
CA TYR A 220 -17.17 -28.60 10.89
C TYR A 220 -18.60 -28.74 10.38
N GLN A 221 -19.32 -29.66 11.00
CA GLN A 221 -20.74 -29.87 10.76
C GLN A 221 -21.54 -28.91 11.64
N ILE A 222 -22.43 -28.16 11.02
CA ILE A 222 -23.37 -27.34 11.76
C ILE A 222 -24.45 -28.31 12.29
N PRO A 223 -24.69 -28.35 13.61
CA PRO A 223 -25.80 -29.16 14.15
C PRO A 223 -27.10 -28.63 13.54
N PRO A 224 -27.93 -29.53 13.01
CA PRO A 224 -29.18 -29.12 12.39
C PRO A 224 -30.12 -28.48 13.40
N ASP A 225 -30.87 -27.49 12.95
CA ASP A 225 -31.85 -26.80 13.77
C ASP A 225 -32.90 -27.80 14.27
N PRO A 226 -33.24 -27.82 15.57
CA PRO A 226 -34.29 -28.67 16.11
C PRO A 226 -35.64 -28.54 15.39
N GLN A 227 -35.95 -27.36 14.85
CA GLN A 227 -37.18 -27.17 14.05
C GLN A 227 -37.11 -27.90 12.70
N ALA A 228 -35.98 -27.82 12.01
CA ALA A 228 -35.73 -28.52 10.76
C ALA A 228 -35.83 -30.04 10.95
N ILE A 229 -35.32 -30.58 12.06
CA ILE A 229 -35.43 -32.02 12.38
C ILE A 229 -36.90 -32.40 12.59
N GLN A 230 -37.70 -31.57 13.25
CA GLN A 230 -39.13 -31.83 13.44
C GLN A 230 -39.91 -31.78 12.14
N GLU A 231 -39.66 -30.81 11.26
CA GLU A 231 -40.30 -30.71 9.96
C GLU A 231 -40.00 -31.92 9.09
N ILE A 232 -38.74 -32.37 9.08
CA ILE A 232 -38.37 -33.57 8.31
C ILE A 232 -38.98 -34.83 8.90
N SER A 233 -38.98 -34.98 10.23
CA SER A 233 -39.60 -36.11 10.86
C SER A 233 -41.11 -36.18 10.57
N ALA A 234 -41.77 -35.03 10.47
CA ALA A 234 -43.18 -34.95 10.05
C ALA A 234 -43.37 -35.36 8.57
N ARG A 235 -42.47 -34.84 7.70
CA ARG A 235 -42.49 -35.16 6.27
C ARG A 235 -42.22 -36.65 5.98
N VAL A 236 -41.25 -37.22 6.65
CA VAL A 236 -40.98 -38.68 6.56
C VAL A 236 -42.18 -39.48 7.04
N LYS A 237 -42.83 -39.09 8.16
CA LYS A 237 -44.05 -39.76 8.62
C LYS A 237 -45.19 -39.69 7.60
N GLU A 238 -45.36 -38.55 6.95
CA GLU A 238 -46.40 -38.38 5.92
C GLU A 238 -46.15 -39.30 4.71
N ILE A 239 -44.93 -39.32 4.20
CA ILE A 239 -44.50 -40.20 3.10
C ILE A 239 -44.70 -41.68 3.50
N MET A 240 -44.28 -42.04 4.70
CA MET A 240 -44.45 -43.41 5.19
C MET A 240 -45.92 -43.83 5.37
N LEU A 241 -46.80 -42.90 5.74
CA LEU A 241 -48.21 -43.12 5.81
C LEU A 241 -48.83 -43.37 4.43
N GLU A 242 -48.39 -42.63 3.43
CA GLU A 242 -48.83 -42.77 2.04
C GLU A 242 -48.34 -44.08 1.46
N THR A 243 -47.06 -44.40 1.59
CA THR A 243 -46.47 -45.68 1.18
C THR A 243 -47.13 -46.89 1.85
N LYS A 244 -47.44 -46.74 3.15
CA LYS A 244 -48.16 -47.81 3.85
C LYS A 244 -49.57 -48.04 3.29
N ARG A 245 -50.30 -46.98 2.95
CA ARG A 245 -51.63 -47.10 2.30
C ARG A 245 -51.51 -47.78 0.97
N GLU A 246 -50.54 -47.48 0.14
CA GLU A 246 -50.31 -48.15 -1.15
C GLU A 246 -49.98 -49.62 -0.95
N MET A 247 -49.14 -49.96 0.03
CA MET A 247 -48.80 -51.33 0.36
C MET A 247 -50.01 -52.10 0.93
N ASP A 248 -50.82 -51.44 1.73
CA ASP A 248 -52.07 -52.08 2.26
C ASP A 248 -53.10 -52.43 1.13
N VAL A 249 -53.21 -51.51 0.16
CA VAL A 249 -54.06 -51.79 -1.08
C VAL A 249 -53.47 -52.93 -1.87
N GLU A 250 -52.16 -52.98 -2.10
CA GLU A 250 -51.48 -54.06 -2.80
C GLU A 250 -51.65 -55.41 -2.06
N LEU A 251 -51.62 -55.39 -0.73
CA LEU A 251 -51.89 -56.59 0.09
C LEU A 251 -53.34 -57.07 -0.03
N GLU A 252 -54.30 -56.16 -0.08
CA GLU A 252 -55.73 -56.50 -0.31
C GLU A 252 -55.91 -57.11 -1.66
N GLU A 253 -55.31 -56.58 -2.73
CA GLU A 253 -55.36 -57.14 -4.07
C GLU A 253 -54.75 -58.56 -4.14
N GLN A 254 -53.59 -58.76 -3.49
CA GLN A 254 -52.98 -60.09 -3.40
C GLN A 254 -53.79 -61.04 -2.57
N GLN A 255 -54.49 -60.62 -1.50
CA GLN A 255 -55.41 -61.44 -0.72
C GLN A 255 -56.60 -61.88 -1.55
N ILE A 256 -57.19 -61.03 -2.39
CA ILE A 256 -58.29 -61.34 -3.29
C ILE A 256 -57.87 -62.45 -4.29
N GLN A 257 -56.65 -62.21 -4.91
CA GLN A 257 -56.11 -63.22 -5.85
C GLN A 257 -55.84 -64.59 -5.20
N MET A 258 -55.28 -64.57 -3.98
CA MET A 258 -55.08 -65.83 -3.23
C MET A 258 -56.36 -66.49 -2.77
N ASN A 259 -57.40 -65.72 -2.42
CA ASN A 259 -58.73 -66.26 -2.10
C ASN A 259 -59.41 -66.92 -3.31
N GLU A 260 -59.32 -66.28 -4.49
CA GLU A 260 -59.83 -66.90 -5.74
C GLU A 260 -59.11 -68.22 -6.06
N GLY A 261 -57.77 -68.29 -5.79
CA GLY A 261 -56.97 -69.50 -5.92
C GLY A 261 -57.40 -70.63 -4.94
N LEU A 262 -57.86 -70.24 -3.75
CA LEU A 262 -58.36 -71.14 -2.71
C LEU A 262 -59.75 -71.72 -3.10
N GLU A 263 -60.66 -70.90 -3.63
CA GLU A 263 -61.97 -71.29 -4.14
C GLU A 263 -61.85 -72.20 -5.34
N GLN A 264 -60.86 -71.98 -6.21
CA GLN A 264 -60.60 -72.83 -7.40
C GLN A 264 -59.86 -74.15 -7.04
N GLY A 265 -59.57 -74.38 -5.74
CA GLY A 265 -58.93 -75.63 -5.31
C GLY A 265 -57.43 -75.71 -5.67
N LYS A 266 -56.82 -74.65 -6.14
CA LYS A 266 -55.43 -74.61 -6.56
C LYS A 266 -54.45 -74.42 -5.38
N MET A 267 -54.94 -73.99 -4.17
CA MET A 267 -54.18 -73.79 -2.98
C MET A 267 -54.82 -74.37 -1.74
N THR A 268 -54.00 -74.86 -0.78
CA THR A 268 -54.49 -75.34 0.51
C THR A 268 -54.49 -74.18 1.53
N ARG A 269 -55.46 -74.27 2.49
CA ARG A 269 -55.63 -73.23 3.49
C ARG A 269 -54.33 -72.97 4.32
N ALA A 270 -53.59 -73.98 4.64
CA ALA A 270 -52.31 -73.87 5.35
C ALA A 270 -51.24 -73.15 4.51
N ARG A 271 -51.25 -73.30 3.20
CA ARG A 271 -50.34 -72.61 2.28
C ARG A 271 -50.75 -71.14 2.11
N TYR A 272 -52.04 -70.87 2.08
CA TYR A 272 -52.56 -69.50 2.07
C TYR A 272 -52.12 -68.69 3.30
N GLU A 273 -52.24 -69.22 4.54
CA GLU A 273 -51.85 -68.58 5.78
C GLU A 273 -50.33 -68.34 5.84
N LEU A 274 -49.57 -69.31 5.33
CA LEU A 274 -48.09 -69.17 5.31
C LEU A 274 -47.63 -68.15 4.29
N GLU A 275 -48.19 -68.09 3.10
CA GLU A 275 -47.83 -67.06 2.12
C GLU A 275 -48.31 -65.69 2.54
N LEU A 276 -49.45 -65.52 3.15
CA LEU A 276 -49.94 -64.26 3.69
C LEU A 276 -49.06 -63.76 4.81
N ASP A 277 -48.62 -64.60 5.72
CA ASP A 277 -47.69 -64.23 6.81
C ASP A 277 -46.33 -63.86 6.23
N ARG A 278 -45.88 -64.52 5.18
CA ARG A 278 -44.63 -64.18 4.51
C ARG A 278 -44.69 -62.81 3.84
N THR A 279 -45.75 -62.56 3.05
CA THR A 279 -45.93 -61.27 2.38
C THR A 279 -46.02 -60.11 3.39
N LYS A 280 -46.77 -60.29 4.47
CA LYS A 280 -46.84 -59.28 5.54
C LYS A 280 -45.48 -59.00 6.17
N LYS A 281 -44.65 -60.04 6.37
CA LYS A 281 -43.27 -59.82 6.92
C LYS A 281 -42.38 -59.15 5.92
N GLU A 282 -42.46 -59.53 4.64
CA GLU A 282 -41.65 -58.91 3.58
C GLU A 282 -42.03 -57.41 3.43
N MET A 283 -43.31 -57.07 3.43
CA MET A 283 -43.77 -55.68 3.38
C MET A 283 -43.35 -54.88 4.63
N ALA A 284 -43.44 -55.47 5.81
CA ALA A 284 -42.96 -54.80 7.04
C ALA A 284 -41.45 -54.50 7.00
N GLN A 285 -40.66 -55.45 6.49
CA GLN A 285 -39.20 -55.25 6.30
C GLN A 285 -38.89 -54.20 5.25
N GLN A 286 -39.62 -54.16 4.14
CA GLN A 286 -39.49 -53.12 3.12
C GLN A 286 -39.82 -51.77 3.68
N LEU A 287 -40.92 -51.62 4.42
CA LEU A 287 -41.31 -50.37 5.03
C LEU A 287 -40.27 -49.87 6.02
N GLU A 288 -39.68 -50.74 6.83
CA GLU A 288 -38.61 -50.38 7.77
C GLU A 288 -37.33 -50.00 7.03
N SER A 289 -36.96 -50.68 5.93
CA SER A 289 -35.80 -50.32 5.12
C SER A 289 -35.97 -48.97 4.42
N MET A 290 -37.17 -48.70 3.87
CA MET A 290 -37.52 -47.42 3.26
C MET A 290 -37.49 -46.29 4.28
N GLN A 291 -38.03 -46.52 5.47
CA GLN A 291 -37.94 -45.53 6.56
C GLN A 291 -36.51 -45.17 6.91
N ARG A 292 -35.63 -46.17 7.04
CA ARG A 292 -34.18 -45.92 7.32
C ARG A 292 -33.52 -45.17 6.16
N GLN A 293 -33.85 -45.50 4.93
CA GLN A 293 -33.30 -44.85 3.74
C GLN A 293 -33.73 -43.39 3.68
N TYR A 294 -35.02 -43.07 3.80
CA TYR A 294 -35.49 -41.69 3.81
C TYR A 294 -34.93 -40.89 4.97
N MET A 295 -34.86 -41.46 6.16
CA MET A 295 -34.24 -40.80 7.30
C MET A 295 -32.77 -40.48 7.05
N SER A 296 -31.97 -41.36 6.41
CA SER A 296 -30.59 -41.13 6.09
C SER A 296 -30.40 -40.10 4.98
N GLU A 297 -31.29 -40.11 3.99
CA GLU A 297 -31.26 -39.19 2.84
C GLU A 297 -31.57 -37.73 3.30
N PHE A 298 -32.66 -37.57 4.03
CA PHE A 298 -33.01 -36.26 4.59
C PHE A 298 -32.03 -35.80 5.67
N GLN A 299 -31.42 -36.67 6.42
CA GLN A 299 -30.37 -36.31 7.39
C GLN A 299 -29.12 -35.82 6.70
N SER A 300 -28.78 -36.33 5.50
CA SER A 300 -27.66 -35.84 4.69
C SER A 300 -27.94 -34.44 4.10
N GLU A 301 -29.19 -34.13 3.74
CA GLU A 301 -29.58 -32.80 3.24
C GLU A 301 -29.49 -31.70 4.30
N ILE A 302 -29.74 -32.03 5.58
CA ILE A 302 -29.68 -31.04 6.69
C ILE A 302 -28.27 -30.82 7.19
N THR A 303 -27.37 -31.79 6.96
CA THR A 303 -26.01 -31.68 7.47
C THR A 303 -25.22 -30.70 6.61
N GLN A 304 -25.22 -29.43 6.99
CA GLN A 304 -24.38 -28.42 6.36
C GLN A 304 -22.96 -28.53 6.90
N VAL A 305 -22.02 -28.60 5.98
CA VAL A 305 -20.60 -28.59 6.29
C VAL A 305 -20.05 -27.21 5.96
N GLU A 306 -19.48 -26.55 6.92
CA GLU A 306 -18.88 -25.23 6.74
C GLU A 306 -17.36 -25.30 6.93
N ASN A 307 -16.64 -24.58 6.09
CA ASN A 307 -15.21 -24.38 6.21
C ASN A 307 -14.93 -23.06 6.91
N LYS A 308 -14.29 -23.13 8.06
CA LYS A 308 -13.89 -21.93 8.82
C LYS A 308 -12.39 -21.84 8.97
N LEU A 309 -11.86 -20.68 8.58
CA LEU A 309 -10.47 -20.34 8.78
C LEU A 309 -10.28 -19.66 10.14
N VAL A 310 -9.56 -20.30 11.05
CA VAL A 310 -9.30 -19.78 12.40
C VAL A 310 -7.80 -19.74 12.68
N SER A 311 -7.35 -18.84 13.54
CA SER A 311 -5.97 -18.87 14.01
C SER A 311 -5.74 -20.09 14.92
N GLU A 312 -4.50 -20.60 15.00
CA GLU A 312 -4.18 -21.73 15.88
C GLU A 312 -4.54 -21.47 17.34
N LYS A 313 -4.46 -20.20 17.79
CA LYS A 313 -4.86 -19.81 19.15
C LYS A 313 -6.36 -19.91 19.35
N GLU A 314 -7.14 -19.39 18.42
CA GLU A 314 -8.62 -19.48 18.45
C GLU A 314 -9.09 -20.93 18.33
N PHE A 315 -8.43 -21.72 17.46
CA PHE A 315 -8.72 -23.14 17.35
C PHE A 315 -8.53 -23.87 18.66
N ASN A 316 -7.44 -23.62 19.39
CA ASN A 316 -7.18 -24.24 20.68
C ASN A 316 -8.27 -23.85 21.71
N ILE A 317 -8.71 -22.59 21.71
CA ILE A 317 -9.80 -22.13 22.58
C ILE A 317 -11.13 -22.81 22.19
N LEU A 318 -11.45 -22.90 20.90
CA LEU A 318 -12.64 -23.57 20.42
C LEU A 318 -12.65 -25.07 20.74
N MET A 319 -11.48 -25.71 20.69
CA MET A 319 -11.28 -27.11 21.05
C MET A 319 -11.43 -27.39 22.56
N GLU A 320 -11.50 -26.38 23.42
CA GLU A 320 -11.90 -26.57 24.84
C GLU A 320 -13.40 -26.83 24.98
N SER A 321 -14.21 -26.42 24.01
CA SER A 321 -15.66 -26.70 23.97
C SER A 321 -15.93 -28.12 23.47
N ASP A 322 -16.68 -28.91 24.25
CA ASP A 322 -17.04 -30.28 23.88
C ASP A 322 -17.99 -30.33 22.67
N ASP A 323 -18.81 -29.32 22.50
CA ASP A 323 -19.73 -29.22 21.35
C ASP A 323 -18.95 -29.00 20.04
N PHE A 324 -17.95 -28.16 20.06
CA PHE A 324 -17.08 -27.93 18.89
C PHE A 324 -16.29 -29.18 18.53
N LYS A 325 -15.73 -29.90 19.53
CA LYS A 325 -14.98 -31.15 19.32
C LYS A 325 -15.81 -32.24 18.61
N ARG A 326 -17.10 -32.33 18.93
CA ARG A 326 -17.98 -33.33 18.32
C ARG A 326 -18.32 -33.03 16.87
N ASN A 327 -18.35 -31.74 16.53
CA ASN A 327 -18.80 -31.28 15.22
C ASN A 327 -17.63 -31.08 14.24
N VAL A 328 -16.38 -31.11 14.68
CA VAL A 328 -15.21 -31.04 13.79
C VAL A 328 -15.03 -32.34 13.03
N VAL A 329 -15.04 -32.27 11.70
CA VAL A 329 -14.83 -33.39 10.78
C VAL A 329 -13.35 -33.52 10.46
N ASP A 330 -12.72 -32.38 10.10
CA ASP A 330 -11.30 -32.34 9.72
C ASP A 330 -10.70 -31.00 10.10
N ALA A 331 -9.40 -30.97 10.34
CA ALA A 331 -8.65 -29.75 10.67
C ALA A 331 -7.27 -29.77 10.03
N LEU A 332 -7.08 -28.96 8.99
CA LEU A 332 -5.81 -28.85 8.27
C LEU A 332 -5.01 -27.65 8.77
N ARG A 333 -3.80 -27.91 9.29
CA ARG A 333 -2.85 -26.87 9.69
C ARG A 333 -2.05 -26.38 8.49
N PHE A 334 -2.01 -25.06 8.30
CA PHE A 334 -1.15 -24.42 7.31
C PHE A 334 -0.64 -23.08 7.78
N HIS A 335 0.35 -22.51 7.07
CA HIS A 335 0.91 -21.21 7.41
C HIS A 335 0.44 -20.17 6.40
N LYS A 336 -0.18 -19.11 6.91
CA LYS A 336 -0.62 -17.97 6.11
C LYS A 336 0.30 -16.77 6.36
N GLN A 337 0.66 -16.07 5.29
CA GLN A 337 1.41 -14.83 5.42
C GLN A 337 0.54 -13.75 6.03
N ARG A 338 1.07 -13.03 7.00
CA ARG A 338 0.47 -11.86 7.65
C ARG A 338 1.52 -10.78 7.77
N ILE A 339 1.06 -9.54 7.87
CA ILE A 339 1.94 -8.40 8.05
C ILE A 339 1.97 -8.03 9.53
N LYS A 340 3.17 -7.98 10.10
CA LYS A 340 3.41 -7.52 11.45
C LYS A 340 3.84 -6.07 11.39
N LEU A 341 3.08 -5.18 12.00
CA LEU A 341 3.43 -3.78 12.18
C LEU A 341 4.19 -3.61 13.49
N THR A 342 5.37 -3.01 13.41
CA THR A 342 6.18 -2.65 14.57
C THR A 342 6.53 -1.16 14.49
N CYS A 343 6.10 -0.40 15.48
CA CYS A 343 6.34 1.04 15.59
C CYS A 343 7.54 1.30 16.51
N VAL A 344 8.53 2.03 16.02
CA VAL A 344 9.82 2.25 16.71
C VAL A 344 10.17 3.73 16.73
N VAL A 345 10.75 4.17 17.84
CA VAL A 345 11.31 5.51 18.00
C VAL A 345 12.71 5.38 18.59
N GLY A 346 13.73 5.80 17.84
CA GLY A 346 15.11 5.56 18.21
C GLY A 346 15.36 4.06 18.42
N ASP A 347 15.80 3.68 19.63
CA ASP A 347 16.05 2.29 20.03
C ASP A 347 14.85 1.63 20.76
N LYS A 348 13.69 2.29 20.84
CA LYS A 348 12.54 1.84 21.64
C LYS A 348 11.35 1.41 20.76
N THR A 349 10.88 0.20 20.98
CA THR A 349 9.62 -0.27 20.40
C THR A 349 8.44 0.28 21.21
N LEU A 350 7.52 0.97 20.52
CA LEU A 350 6.30 1.52 21.10
C LEU A 350 5.13 0.55 20.98
N TYR A 351 4.98 -0.05 19.81
CA TYR A 351 3.83 -0.89 19.48
C TYR A 351 4.24 -2.02 18.53
N SER A 352 3.63 -3.18 18.69
CA SER A 352 3.82 -4.31 17.78
C SER A 352 2.54 -5.14 17.71
N LYS A 353 2.00 -5.33 16.51
CA LYS A 353 0.79 -6.12 16.27
C LYS A 353 0.85 -6.82 14.91
N ILE A 354 0.29 -8.01 14.83
CA ILE A 354 0.05 -8.71 13.57
C ILE A 354 -1.28 -8.18 13.00
N LEU A 355 -1.20 -7.58 11.81
CA LEU A 355 -2.36 -7.07 11.10
C LEU A 355 -3.07 -8.22 10.34
N PRO A 356 -4.37 -8.10 10.10
CA PRO A 356 -5.14 -9.08 9.33
C PRO A 356 -4.87 -8.98 7.81
N LEU A 357 -3.76 -8.36 7.42
CA LEU A 357 -3.36 -8.14 6.03
C LEU A 357 -2.43 -9.25 5.54
N GLU A 358 -2.60 -9.66 4.29
CA GLU A 358 -1.78 -10.66 3.61
C GLU A 358 -0.66 -10.02 2.77
N GLN A 359 -0.86 -8.78 2.37
CA GLN A 359 0.06 -7.98 1.58
C GLN A 359 0.38 -6.67 2.29
N TYR A 360 1.48 -6.05 1.89
CA TYR A 360 1.85 -4.74 2.41
C TYR A 360 0.80 -3.69 2.04
N PRO A 361 0.41 -2.81 2.98
CA PRO A 361 -0.51 -1.71 2.69
C PRO A 361 0.16 -0.58 1.91
N ILE A 362 1.37 -0.79 1.41
CA ILE A 362 2.22 0.16 0.69
C ILE A 362 2.29 -0.29 -0.76
N ILE A 363 1.73 0.53 -1.65
CA ILE A 363 1.63 0.25 -3.08
C ILE A 363 2.65 1.10 -3.82
N PRO A 364 3.66 0.48 -4.48
CA PRO A 364 4.65 1.21 -5.25
C PRO A 364 4.12 1.56 -6.64
N LEU A 365 4.49 2.74 -7.14
CA LEU A 365 4.29 3.23 -8.49
C LEU A 365 5.66 3.48 -9.13
N HIS A 366 6.14 2.55 -9.94
CA HIS A 366 7.44 2.63 -10.59
C HIS A 366 7.33 3.39 -11.92
N TYR A 367 8.26 4.31 -12.19
CA TYR A 367 8.39 4.86 -13.53
C TYR A 367 8.89 3.80 -14.52
N LYS A 368 10.00 3.14 -14.20
CA LYS A 368 10.55 2.04 -15.02
C LYS A 368 11.16 0.99 -14.10
N TRP A 369 10.49 -0.16 -14.03
CA TRP A 369 10.98 -1.29 -13.26
C TRP A 369 12.27 -1.87 -13.85
N THR A 370 13.27 -2.10 -13.02
CA THR A 370 14.59 -2.63 -13.40
C THR A 370 14.91 -3.99 -12.79
N GLY A 371 13.92 -4.64 -12.15
CA GLY A 371 14.12 -5.89 -11.43
C GLY A 371 14.68 -5.70 -10.01
N THR A 372 14.73 -4.46 -9.52
CA THR A 372 15.17 -4.11 -8.17
C THR A 372 14.25 -3.06 -7.56
N PRO A 373 14.17 -2.92 -6.22
CA PRO A 373 13.35 -1.90 -5.55
C PRO A 373 13.80 -0.46 -5.86
N TYR A 374 14.89 -0.28 -6.57
CA TYR A 374 15.46 1.01 -6.93
C TYR A 374 15.37 1.23 -8.44
N PRO A 375 14.20 1.62 -8.96
CA PRO A 375 14.00 1.85 -10.39
C PRO A 375 14.72 3.09 -10.87
N ILE A 376 14.77 3.28 -12.20
CA ILE A 376 15.37 4.45 -12.84
C ILE A 376 14.27 5.48 -13.11
N SER A 377 14.52 6.76 -12.77
CA SER A 377 13.60 7.86 -13.05
C SER A 377 13.72 8.35 -14.50
N ALA A 378 12.72 9.08 -14.98
CA ALA A 378 12.78 9.77 -16.28
C ALA A 378 13.92 10.79 -16.34
N VAL A 379 14.24 11.42 -15.22
CA VAL A 379 15.21 12.50 -15.09
C VAL A 379 16.65 11.97 -15.01
N SER A 380 16.85 10.76 -14.47
CA SER A 380 18.18 10.20 -14.23
C SER A 380 19.10 10.21 -15.45
N PRO A 381 18.68 9.82 -16.67
CA PRO A 381 19.52 9.89 -17.87
C PRO A 381 19.82 11.32 -18.34
N LEU A 382 18.99 12.29 -17.94
CA LEU A 382 19.13 13.69 -18.36
C LEU A 382 20.14 14.48 -17.50
N ILE A 383 20.45 14.01 -16.29
CA ILE A 383 21.33 14.70 -15.34
C ILE A 383 22.71 14.97 -15.97
N GLY A 384 23.29 13.98 -16.64
CA GLY A 384 24.60 14.16 -17.30
C GLY A 384 24.57 15.24 -18.37
N LYS A 385 23.54 15.22 -19.21
CA LYS A 385 23.35 16.21 -20.30
C LYS A 385 23.09 17.61 -19.77
N GLN A 386 22.32 17.73 -18.70
CA GLN A 386 22.08 19.02 -18.05
C GLN A 386 23.37 19.60 -17.44
N LYS A 387 24.21 18.75 -16.83
CA LYS A 387 25.52 19.18 -16.32
C LYS A 387 26.44 19.70 -17.44
N GLU A 388 26.48 19.01 -18.58
CA GLU A 388 27.23 19.47 -19.76
C GLU A 388 26.72 20.83 -20.26
N LEU A 389 25.39 20.97 -20.38
CA LEU A 389 24.77 22.22 -20.82
C LEU A 389 25.06 23.36 -19.88
N ASN A 390 24.94 23.15 -18.58
CA ASN A 390 25.21 24.14 -17.54
C ASN A 390 26.69 24.59 -17.60
N LYS A 391 27.61 23.62 -17.76
CA LYS A 391 29.04 23.94 -17.90
C LYS A 391 29.33 24.73 -19.17
N ALA A 392 28.71 24.36 -20.29
CA ALA A 392 28.88 25.11 -21.56
C ALA A 392 28.34 26.54 -21.40
N HIS A 393 27.19 26.70 -20.78
CA HIS A 393 26.61 28.03 -20.51
C HIS A 393 27.49 28.88 -19.57
N GLN A 394 28.01 28.30 -18.48
CA GLN A 394 28.95 28.96 -17.60
C GLN A 394 30.22 29.41 -18.34
N LEU A 395 30.77 28.58 -19.22
CA LEU A 395 31.93 28.94 -20.05
C LEU A 395 31.59 30.07 -21.02
N MET A 396 30.43 30.06 -21.65
CA MET A 396 29.99 31.17 -22.53
C MET A 396 29.85 32.47 -21.77
N VAL A 397 29.19 32.46 -20.60
CA VAL A 397 29.05 33.65 -19.73
C VAL A 397 30.39 34.13 -19.26
N HIS A 398 31.30 33.21 -18.87
CA HIS A 398 32.66 33.55 -18.46
C HIS A 398 33.45 34.21 -19.59
N ASN A 399 33.40 33.64 -20.80
CA ASN A 399 34.05 34.21 -21.97
C ASN A 399 33.47 35.58 -22.36
N ALA A 400 32.15 35.73 -22.30
CA ALA A 400 31.50 37.02 -22.51
C ALA A 400 31.96 38.08 -21.46
N SER A 401 32.08 37.67 -20.19
CA SER A 401 32.61 38.51 -19.13
C SER A 401 34.07 38.87 -19.38
N LEU A 402 34.92 37.92 -19.80
CA LEU A 402 36.29 38.19 -20.16
C LEU A 402 36.42 39.10 -21.41
N GLY A 403 35.49 38.94 -22.37
CA GLY A 403 35.39 39.80 -23.53
C GLY A 403 35.01 41.25 -23.21
N SER A 404 34.21 41.46 -22.16
CA SER A 404 33.85 42.79 -21.68
C SER A 404 34.96 43.43 -20.80
N SER A 405 35.86 42.62 -20.25
CA SER A 405 36.98 43.03 -19.43
C SER A 405 38.28 42.76 -20.20
N LEU A 406 38.60 43.60 -21.17
CA LEU A 406 39.79 43.46 -21.98
C LEU A 406 41.05 43.43 -21.12
N ARG A 407 41.88 42.41 -21.30
CA ARG A 407 43.22 42.33 -20.73
C ARG A 407 44.20 42.99 -21.70
N TRP A 408 45.10 43.75 -21.18
CA TRP A 408 46.10 44.45 -22.00
C TRP A 408 47.50 43.94 -21.63
N THR A 409 48.30 43.71 -22.62
CA THR A 409 49.75 43.55 -22.48
C THR A 409 50.39 44.85 -22.82
N TYR A 410 51.30 45.33 -21.97
CA TYR A 410 52.02 46.59 -22.17
C TYR A 410 53.44 46.48 -21.61
N GLU A 411 54.35 47.32 -22.13
CA GLU A 411 55.69 47.46 -21.58
C GLU A 411 55.65 48.22 -20.26
N GLU A 412 56.48 47.83 -19.29
CA GLU A 412 56.51 48.44 -17.96
C GLU A 412 56.90 49.94 -18.11
N GLY A 413 56.05 50.80 -17.59
CA GLY A 413 56.20 52.23 -17.69
C GLY A 413 55.53 52.88 -18.91
N ALA A 414 54.95 52.16 -19.83
CA ALA A 414 54.24 52.65 -21.02
C ALA A 414 52.92 53.35 -20.71
N ILE A 415 52.25 52.92 -19.65
CA ILE A 415 50.92 53.39 -19.23
C ILE A 415 50.90 53.75 -17.74
N ASP A 416 49.93 54.57 -17.35
CA ASP A 416 49.57 54.75 -15.96
C ASP A 416 48.57 53.63 -15.52
N THR A 417 49.07 52.70 -14.72
CA THR A 417 48.33 51.49 -14.33
C THR A 417 47.07 51.83 -13.59
N ASP A 418 47.08 52.79 -12.66
CA ASP A 418 45.94 53.16 -11.82
C ASP A 418 44.84 53.79 -12.67
N TYR A 419 45.19 54.60 -13.62
CA TYR A 419 44.22 55.20 -14.53
C TYR A 419 43.66 54.17 -15.51
N TRP A 420 44.49 53.28 -16.04
CA TRP A 420 44.04 52.23 -16.96
C TRP A 420 43.15 51.16 -16.29
N GLU A 421 43.44 50.79 -15.07
CA GLU A 421 42.58 49.90 -14.28
C GLU A 421 41.19 50.47 -14.07
N GLN A 422 41.14 51.78 -13.76
CA GLN A 422 39.87 52.44 -13.47
C GLN A 422 39.01 52.69 -14.73
N TYR A 423 39.61 52.98 -15.86
CA TYR A 423 38.90 53.48 -17.06
C TYR A 423 38.98 52.58 -18.29
N SER A 424 39.82 51.53 -18.34
CA SER A 424 39.99 50.66 -19.51
C SER A 424 38.71 49.96 -19.97
N SER A 425 37.75 49.71 -19.10
CA SER A 425 36.47 49.12 -19.40
C SER A 425 35.35 50.14 -19.63
N ALA A 426 35.60 51.41 -19.47
CA ALA A 426 34.59 52.45 -19.62
C ALA A 426 34.35 52.78 -21.10
N PRO A 427 33.08 52.75 -21.60
CA PRO A 427 32.79 53.08 -23.01
C PRO A 427 33.22 54.53 -23.32
N GLY A 428 34.07 54.70 -24.35
CA GLY A 428 34.52 56.02 -24.83
C GLY A 428 35.64 56.67 -23.99
N ALA A 429 36.26 55.93 -23.08
CA ALA A 429 37.38 56.47 -22.27
C ALA A 429 38.59 56.72 -23.18
N LEU A 430 39.25 57.84 -22.98
CA LEU A 430 40.52 58.16 -23.57
C LEU A 430 41.62 57.63 -22.69
N LEU A 431 42.41 56.67 -23.19
CA LEU A 431 43.44 55.99 -22.45
C LEU A 431 44.81 56.57 -22.82
N PRO A 432 45.43 57.40 -21.99
CA PRO A 432 46.73 58.04 -22.29
C PRO A 432 47.87 57.02 -22.24
N ARG A 433 48.87 57.18 -23.17
CA ARG A 433 50.11 56.42 -23.13
C ARG A 433 51.30 57.33 -23.16
N ARG A 434 52.46 56.87 -22.72
CA ARG A 434 53.74 57.60 -22.79
C ARG A 434 54.39 57.39 -24.14
N PRO A 435 54.95 58.41 -24.80
CA PRO A 435 55.66 58.28 -26.05
C PRO A 435 56.93 57.47 -25.89
N GLY A 436 57.32 56.65 -26.89
CA GLY A 436 58.55 55.90 -26.89
C GLY A 436 58.42 54.41 -26.52
N PHE A 437 57.26 53.96 -26.15
CA PHE A 437 56.92 52.53 -25.85
C PHE A 437 56.02 51.93 -26.95
N GLU A 438 55.99 50.59 -27.02
CA GLU A 438 55.02 49.89 -27.89
C GLU A 438 53.57 50.17 -27.43
N ASP A 439 52.65 50.11 -28.42
CA ASP A 439 51.23 50.29 -28.12
C ASP A 439 50.72 49.10 -27.28
N PRO A 440 49.95 49.37 -26.21
CA PRO A 440 49.31 48.32 -25.45
C PRO A 440 48.44 47.46 -26.37
N LYS A 441 48.59 46.13 -26.31
CA LYS A 441 47.87 45.15 -27.15
C LYS A 441 46.78 44.46 -26.31
N PRO A 442 45.55 44.49 -26.79
CA PRO A 442 44.49 43.72 -26.12
C PRO A 442 44.75 42.23 -26.28
N VAL A 443 44.65 41.47 -25.20
CA VAL A 443 44.61 40.00 -25.21
C VAL A 443 43.20 39.57 -25.48
N LEU A 444 42.89 39.16 -26.70
CA LEU A 444 41.57 38.68 -27.05
C LEU A 444 41.32 37.34 -26.35
N PRO A 445 40.15 37.14 -25.74
CA PRO A 445 39.76 35.84 -25.23
C PRO A 445 39.64 34.84 -26.39
N PHE A 446 39.95 33.57 -26.14
CA PHE A 446 39.80 32.51 -27.14
C PHE A 446 38.36 32.51 -27.63
N GLN A 447 38.18 32.64 -28.96
CA GLN A 447 36.89 32.38 -29.58
C GLN A 447 36.67 30.86 -29.59
N LEU A 448 35.64 30.41 -28.86
CA LEU A 448 35.12 29.03 -28.92
C LEU A 448 34.19 28.88 -30.09
#